data_aa916d4abc875bd3e02b9ec4b90e10da
#
_entry.id   aa916d4abc875bd3e02b9ec4b90e10da
#
_cell.length_a   1.000
_cell.length_b   1.000
_cell.length_c   1.000
_cell.angle_alpha   90.00
_cell.angle_beta   90.00
_cell.angle_gamma   90.00
#
_symmetry.space_group_name_H-M   'P 1'
#
loop_
_entity.id
_entity.type
_entity.pdbx_description
1 polymer ?
#
loop_
_entity_poly.entity_id
_entity_poly.type
_entity_poly.pdbx_seq_one_letter_code
_entity_poly.pdbx_strand_id
1 'polypeptide(L)'
;MAVITRNVIWNNDFLNAYTDKEKDILGKYSSSLFTLNTFYTANKTIVGRTIKKDTEKFLLNYWNNIVEHMVQWQELQHREITKVDLRESYIATQSIVIQALGRIGNYYISHQNEMKNGLRDLEKVNWSRSAKQWYMRAVGKNGRIITSKRAALLISNVIKKELGITLSVEEINAEEALKKAIKD
;
A
#
# COMPACT_ATOMS: atom_id res chain seq x y z
N MET A 1 8.01 6.41 -16.56
CA MET A 1 7.18 6.09 -15.36
C MET A 1 6.12 7.15 -15.07
N ALA A 2 6.41 8.44 -15.09
CA ALA A 2 5.43 9.48 -14.74
C ALA A 2 4.14 9.44 -15.60
N VAL A 3 4.26 9.34 -16.91
CA VAL A 3 3.10 9.22 -17.82
C VAL A 3 2.31 7.95 -17.53
N ILE A 4 2.98 6.81 -17.37
CA ILE A 4 2.33 5.53 -17.04
C ILE A 4 1.57 5.64 -15.73
N THR A 5 2.16 6.22 -14.68
CA THR A 5 1.48 6.40 -13.40
C THR A 5 0.21 7.25 -13.55
N ARG A 6 0.28 8.35 -14.30
CA ARG A 6 -0.88 9.19 -14.58
C ARG A 6 -1.99 8.41 -15.28
N ASN A 7 -1.64 7.65 -16.31
CA ASN A 7 -2.61 6.85 -17.06
C ASN A 7 -3.27 5.79 -16.16
N VAL A 8 -2.49 5.11 -15.33
CA VAL A 8 -3.00 4.12 -14.38
C VAL A 8 -3.99 4.76 -13.41
N ILE A 9 -3.65 5.91 -12.81
CA ILE A 9 -4.55 6.62 -11.89
C ILE A 9 -5.82 7.06 -12.62
N TRP A 10 -5.73 7.64 -13.80
CA TRP A 10 -6.89 8.11 -14.55
C TRP A 10 -7.84 6.99 -14.99
N ASN A 11 -7.33 5.80 -15.25
CA ASN A 11 -8.11 4.64 -15.67
C ASN A 11 -8.62 3.76 -14.51
N ASN A 12 -8.48 4.22 -13.27
CA ASN A 12 -9.07 3.61 -12.09
C ASN A 12 -9.95 4.66 -11.39
N ASP A 13 -11.26 4.43 -11.35
CA ASP A 13 -12.24 5.41 -10.86
C ASP A 13 -11.98 5.84 -9.40
N PHE A 14 -11.67 4.89 -8.53
CA PHE A 14 -11.36 5.18 -7.12
C PHE A 14 -10.09 6.00 -6.99
N LEU A 15 -9.00 5.57 -7.61
CA LEU A 15 -7.72 6.28 -7.53
C LEU A 15 -7.81 7.66 -8.17
N ASN A 16 -8.53 7.78 -9.28
CA ASN A 16 -8.75 9.07 -9.95
C ASN A 16 -9.53 10.05 -9.07
N ALA A 17 -10.56 9.56 -8.37
CA ALA A 17 -11.40 10.38 -7.49
C ALA A 17 -10.64 10.88 -6.23
N TYR A 18 -9.71 10.09 -5.70
CA TYR A 18 -9.07 10.36 -4.41
C TYR A 18 -7.59 10.72 -4.49
N THR A 19 -7.00 10.88 -5.67
CA THR A 19 -5.60 11.27 -5.85
C THR A 19 -5.46 12.72 -6.27
N ASP A 20 -4.73 13.52 -5.48
CA ASP A 20 -4.28 14.85 -5.88
C ASP A 20 -3.12 14.72 -6.89
N LYS A 21 -3.28 15.36 -8.05
CA LYS A 21 -2.35 15.25 -9.18
C LYS A 21 -1.33 16.39 -9.24
N GLU A 22 -1.48 17.38 -8.37
CA GLU A 22 -0.67 18.60 -8.38
C GLU A 22 0.15 18.77 -7.11
N LYS A 23 -0.38 18.33 -5.96
CA LYS A 23 0.26 18.50 -4.66
C LYS A 23 1.07 17.27 -4.26
N ASP A 24 2.23 17.51 -3.68
CA ASP A 24 3.07 16.45 -3.09
C ASP A 24 2.73 16.17 -1.62
N ILE A 25 2.10 17.14 -0.94
CA ILE A 25 1.70 17.04 0.47
C ILE A 25 0.23 17.43 0.59
N LEU A 26 -0.55 16.56 1.22
CA LEU A 26 -1.96 16.82 1.50
C LEU A 26 -2.14 17.48 2.86
N GLY A 27 -2.96 18.55 2.90
CA GLY A 27 -3.41 19.13 4.15
C GLY A 27 -4.42 18.21 4.89
N LYS A 28 -4.58 18.46 6.19
CA LYS A 28 -5.49 17.69 7.06
C LYS A 28 -6.93 17.59 6.51
N TYR A 29 -7.39 18.60 5.83
CA TYR A 29 -8.75 18.70 5.29
C TYR A 29 -8.82 18.52 3.77
N SER A 30 -7.78 17.96 3.16
CA SER A 30 -7.79 17.68 1.72
C SER A 30 -8.96 16.77 1.34
N SER A 31 -9.56 17.05 0.18
CA SER A 31 -10.55 16.15 -0.43
C SER A 31 -9.92 14.86 -0.97
N SER A 32 -8.62 14.91 -1.28
CA SER A 32 -7.84 13.76 -1.75
C SER A 32 -7.24 12.97 -0.59
N LEU A 33 -7.06 11.67 -0.78
CA LEU A 33 -6.45 10.74 0.16
C LEU A 33 -4.99 10.44 -0.17
N PHE A 34 -4.63 10.57 -1.43
CA PHE A 34 -3.33 10.21 -1.98
C PHE A 34 -2.76 11.36 -2.81
N THR A 35 -1.45 11.33 -3.05
CA THR A 35 -0.77 12.16 -4.03
C THR A 35 -0.30 11.32 -5.21
N LEU A 36 -0.20 11.91 -6.39
CA LEU A 36 0.34 11.25 -7.57
C LEU A 36 1.78 10.74 -7.33
N ASN A 37 2.58 11.52 -6.59
CA ASN A 37 3.96 11.17 -6.25
C ASN A 37 4.04 9.88 -5.40
N THR A 38 3.08 9.63 -4.53
CA THR A 38 2.99 8.38 -3.75
C THR A 38 2.89 7.17 -4.68
N PHE A 39 2.00 7.21 -5.66
CA PHE A 39 1.86 6.13 -6.65
C PHE A 39 3.05 6.04 -7.62
N TYR A 40 3.63 7.18 -8.00
CA TYR A 40 4.84 7.18 -8.81
C TYR A 40 5.99 6.41 -8.14
N THR A 41 6.20 6.67 -6.86
CA THR A 41 7.24 5.98 -6.08
C THR A 41 6.93 4.49 -5.90
N ALA A 42 5.68 4.13 -5.62
CA ALA A 42 5.25 2.74 -5.53
C ALA A 42 5.43 2.02 -6.88
N ASN A 43 5.02 2.62 -7.98
CA ASN A 43 5.17 2.05 -9.32
C ASN A 43 6.64 1.86 -9.72
N LYS A 44 7.54 2.77 -9.32
CA LYS A 44 8.99 2.56 -9.49
C LYS A 44 9.48 1.34 -8.74
N THR A 45 8.98 1.11 -7.53
CA THR A 45 9.30 -0.09 -6.75
C THR A 45 8.77 -1.36 -7.41
N ILE A 46 7.54 -1.33 -7.93
CA ILE A 46 6.93 -2.47 -8.63
C ILE A 46 7.76 -2.87 -9.86
N VAL A 47 8.07 -1.90 -10.71
CA VAL A 47 8.66 -2.14 -12.02
C VAL A 47 10.18 -2.31 -11.96
N GLY A 48 10.83 -1.70 -10.98
CA GLY A 48 12.28 -1.69 -10.91
C GLY A 48 12.91 -0.82 -12.01
N ARG A 49 13.98 -1.32 -12.61
CA ARG A 49 14.80 -0.54 -13.56
C ARG A 49 14.28 -0.54 -14.99
N THR A 50 13.50 -1.55 -15.38
CA THR A 50 13.17 -1.78 -16.81
C THR A 50 11.67 -1.67 -17.04
N ILE A 51 11.27 -0.67 -17.81
CA ILE A 51 9.88 -0.52 -18.29
C ILE A 51 9.72 -1.38 -19.55
N LYS A 52 8.75 -2.29 -19.54
CA LYS A 52 8.39 -3.16 -20.66
C LYS A 52 7.11 -2.64 -21.34
N LYS A 53 6.81 -3.16 -22.53
CA LYS A 53 5.65 -2.75 -23.34
C LYS A 53 4.30 -2.90 -22.59
N ASP A 54 4.16 -3.92 -21.77
CA ASP A 54 2.95 -4.26 -21.02
C ASP A 54 2.95 -3.78 -19.57
N THR A 55 3.96 -2.97 -19.17
CA THR A 55 4.09 -2.43 -17.82
C THR A 55 2.83 -1.65 -17.38
N GLU A 56 2.30 -0.78 -18.23
CA GLU A 56 1.11 0.01 -17.92
C GLU A 56 -0.11 -0.88 -17.69
N LYS A 57 -0.31 -1.87 -18.56
CA LYS A 57 -1.40 -2.85 -18.43
C LYS A 57 -1.29 -3.65 -17.13
N PHE A 58 -0.08 -4.08 -16.78
CA PHE A 58 0.15 -4.78 -15.52
C PHE A 58 -0.18 -3.89 -14.31
N LEU A 59 0.33 -2.66 -14.28
CA LEU A 59 0.10 -1.73 -13.18
C LEU A 59 -1.38 -1.39 -13.00
N LEU A 60 -2.11 -1.16 -14.10
CA LEU A 60 -3.54 -0.92 -14.06
C LEU A 60 -4.28 -2.13 -13.47
N ASN A 61 -3.97 -3.34 -13.94
CA ASN A 61 -4.57 -4.57 -13.41
C ASN A 61 -4.22 -4.78 -11.93
N TYR A 62 -2.97 -4.53 -11.53
CA TYR A 62 -2.51 -4.63 -10.15
C TYR A 62 -3.31 -3.69 -9.23
N TRP A 63 -3.36 -2.39 -9.55
CA TRP A 63 -4.07 -1.41 -8.72
C TRP A 63 -5.58 -1.61 -8.72
N ASN A 64 -6.18 -2.10 -9.81
CA ASN A 64 -7.60 -2.48 -9.84
C ASN A 64 -7.88 -3.62 -8.82
N ASN A 65 -7.03 -4.63 -8.76
CA ASN A 65 -7.16 -5.70 -7.76
C ASN A 65 -6.92 -5.19 -6.33
N ILE A 66 -5.97 -4.28 -6.12
CA ILE A 66 -5.77 -3.65 -4.81
C ILE A 66 -7.04 -2.90 -4.38
N VAL A 67 -7.60 -2.04 -5.24
CA VAL A 67 -8.83 -1.28 -4.93
C VAL A 67 -9.99 -2.21 -4.61
N GLU A 68 -10.15 -3.29 -5.37
CA GLU A 68 -11.23 -4.26 -5.18
C GLU A 68 -11.17 -4.94 -3.80
N HIS A 69 -9.97 -5.23 -3.28
CA HIS A 69 -9.77 -6.01 -2.07
C HIS A 69 -9.30 -5.20 -0.84
N MET A 70 -9.17 -3.89 -0.96
CA MET A 70 -8.97 -3.00 0.18
C MET A 70 -10.33 -2.65 0.80
N VAL A 71 -10.70 -3.36 1.85
CA VAL A 71 -12.05 -3.29 2.46
C VAL A 71 -12.47 -1.85 2.75
N GLN A 72 -11.63 -1.06 3.43
CA GLN A 72 -11.98 0.32 3.79
C GLN A 72 -12.07 1.26 2.58
N TRP A 73 -11.39 0.97 1.48
CA TRP A 73 -11.54 1.73 0.25
C TRP A 73 -12.91 1.45 -0.40
N GLN A 74 -13.37 0.20 -0.34
CA GLN A 74 -14.72 -0.18 -0.79
C GLN A 74 -15.79 0.43 0.11
N GLU A 75 -15.62 0.40 1.43
CA GLU A 75 -16.52 1.03 2.40
C GLU A 75 -16.64 2.54 2.15
N LEU A 76 -15.54 3.23 1.86
CA LEU A 76 -15.58 4.64 1.48
C LEU A 76 -16.33 4.85 0.16
N GLN A 77 -16.10 4.03 -0.85
CA GLN A 77 -16.76 4.11 -2.15
C GLN A 77 -18.27 3.89 -2.02
N HIS A 78 -18.68 3.00 -1.12
CA HIS A 78 -20.09 2.75 -0.80
C HIS A 78 -20.68 3.70 0.25
N ARG A 79 -19.92 4.72 0.68
CA ARG A 79 -20.33 5.72 1.69
C ARG A 79 -20.66 5.13 3.07
N GLU A 80 -20.08 3.99 3.42
CA GLU A 80 -20.23 3.33 4.71
C GLU A 80 -19.32 3.96 5.76
N ILE A 81 -18.19 4.50 5.34
CA ILE A 81 -17.28 5.30 6.19
C ILE A 81 -16.93 6.62 5.50
N THR A 82 -16.46 7.59 6.29
CA THR A 82 -15.99 8.88 5.79
C THR A 82 -14.48 8.89 5.53
N LYS A 83 -14.01 9.89 4.78
CA LYS A 83 -12.56 10.13 4.61
C LYS A 83 -11.86 10.44 5.94
N VAL A 84 -12.55 11.08 6.87
CA VAL A 84 -12.04 11.39 8.21
C VAL A 84 -11.83 10.10 8.98
N ASP A 85 -12.84 9.21 9.03
CA ASP A 85 -12.74 7.90 9.68
C ASP A 85 -11.56 7.11 9.12
N LEU A 86 -11.44 7.09 7.78
CA LEU A 86 -10.38 6.35 7.11
C LEU A 86 -8.98 6.88 7.44
N ARG A 87 -8.82 8.21 7.58
CA ARG A 87 -7.54 8.81 7.96
C ARG A 87 -7.18 8.61 9.43
N GLU A 88 -8.16 8.70 10.32
CA GLU A 88 -7.93 8.72 11.77
C GLU A 88 -7.88 7.31 12.36
N SER A 89 -8.74 6.42 11.90
CA SER A 89 -8.93 5.10 12.48
C SER A 89 -8.16 3.98 11.76
N TYR A 90 -7.68 4.22 10.55
CA TYR A 90 -7.01 3.21 9.72
C TYR A 90 -5.67 3.71 9.19
N ILE A 91 -4.81 2.78 8.79
CA ILE A 91 -3.55 3.09 8.11
C ILE A 91 -3.63 2.94 6.59
N ALA A 92 -4.73 2.44 6.06
CA ALA A 92 -4.88 2.02 4.66
C ALA A 92 -4.65 3.13 3.62
N THR A 93 -4.71 4.41 4.00
CA THR A 93 -4.45 5.55 3.12
C THR A 93 -3.09 6.22 3.36
N GLN A 94 -2.31 5.70 4.29
CA GLN A 94 -0.99 6.26 4.56
C GLN A 94 -0.03 5.97 3.41
N SER A 95 0.77 6.96 3.03
CA SER A 95 1.74 6.81 1.92
C SER A 95 2.69 5.65 2.14
N ILE A 96 3.06 5.36 3.38
CA ILE A 96 3.91 4.22 3.72
C ILE A 96 3.26 2.88 3.41
N VAL A 97 1.93 2.76 3.51
CA VAL A 97 1.18 1.56 3.10
C VAL A 97 1.19 1.41 1.59
N ILE A 98 1.02 2.50 0.84
CA ILE A 98 1.12 2.47 -0.63
C ILE A 98 2.54 2.04 -1.06
N GLN A 99 3.59 2.48 -0.36
CA GLN A 99 4.96 2.01 -0.58
C GLN A 99 5.09 0.50 -0.30
N ALA A 100 4.48 0.00 0.77
CA ALA A 100 4.47 -1.43 1.08
C ALA A 100 3.72 -2.23 0.00
N LEU A 101 2.60 -1.73 -0.50
CA LEU A 101 1.89 -2.32 -1.65
C LEU A 101 2.76 -2.30 -2.91
N GLY A 102 3.62 -1.30 -3.09
CA GLY A 102 4.63 -1.30 -4.14
C GLY A 102 5.56 -2.51 -4.07
N ARG A 103 5.99 -2.92 -2.87
CA ARG A 103 6.80 -4.14 -2.65
C ARG A 103 6.02 -5.41 -3.00
N ILE A 104 4.73 -5.47 -2.68
CA ILE A 104 3.85 -6.59 -3.05
C ILE A 104 3.71 -6.68 -4.58
N GLY A 105 3.51 -5.56 -5.26
CA GLY A 105 3.44 -5.50 -6.72
C GLY A 105 4.75 -5.94 -7.39
N ASN A 106 5.90 -5.65 -6.78
CA ASN A 106 7.19 -6.14 -7.27
C ASN A 106 7.30 -7.68 -7.25
N TYR A 107 6.71 -8.34 -6.26
CA TYR A 107 6.57 -9.79 -6.29
C TYR A 107 5.67 -10.25 -7.44
N TYR A 108 4.48 -9.68 -7.58
CA TYR A 108 3.50 -10.12 -8.57
C TYR A 108 3.86 -9.80 -10.02
N ILE A 109 4.74 -8.84 -10.29
CA ILE A 109 5.18 -8.59 -11.68
C ILE A 109 5.87 -9.82 -12.30
N SER A 110 6.46 -10.66 -11.46
CA SER A 110 7.08 -11.95 -11.85
C SER A 110 6.18 -13.16 -11.57
N HIS A 111 5.02 -12.98 -10.90
CA HIS A 111 4.08 -14.04 -10.49
C HIS A 111 2.65 -13.67 -10.88
N GLN A 112 2.46 -13.21 -12.12
CA GLN A 112 1.18 -12.62 -12.56
C GLN A 112 0.01 -13.58 -12.48
N ASN A 113 0.25 -14.89 -12.71
CA ASN A 113 -0.79 -15.92 -12.63
C ASN A 113 -1.37 -16.11 -11.22
N GLU A 114 -0.61 -15.76 -10.19
CA GLU A 114 -1.01 -15.89 -8.78
C GLU A 114 -1.71 -14.62 -8.26
N MET A 115 -1.54 -13.48 -8.96
CA MET A 115 -1.91 -12.15 -8.45
C MET A 115 -3.39 -12.03 -8.11
N LYS A 116 -4.28 -12.41 -9.01
CA LYS A 116 -5.73 -12.25 -8.81
C LYS A 116 -6.23 -13.03 -7.59
N ASN A 117 -5.79 -14.27 -7.43
CA ASN A 117 -6.20 -15.10 -6.30
C ASN A 117 -5.50 -14.68 -5.00
N GLY A 118 -4.21 -14.35 -5.06
CA GLY A 118 -3.43 -13.92 -3.90
C GLY A 118 -3.94 -12.61 -3.31
N LEU A 119 -4.23 -11.61 -4.13
CA LEU A 119 -4.69 -10.30 -3.66
C LEU A 119 -6.07 -10.30 -3.00
N ARG A 120 -6.90 -11.32 -3.20
CA ARG A 120 -8.15 -11.50 -2.43
C ARG A 120 -7.91 -11.54 -0.94
N ASP A 121 -6.80 -12.10 -0.52
CA ASP A 121 -6.45 -12.23 0.90
C ASP A 121 -6.05 -10.91 1.56
N LEU A 122 -5.96 -9.80 0.81
CA LEU A 122 -5.92 -8.45 1.39
C LEU A 122 -7.13 -8.16 2.28
N GLU A 123 -8.27 -8.77 2.00
CA GLU A 123 -9.48 -8.63 2.82
C GLU A 123 -9.30 -9.17 4.24
N LYS A 124 -8.32 -10.03 4.48
CA LYS A 124 -7.97 -10.57 5.81
C LYS A 124 -7.09 -9.63 6.63
N VAL A 125 -6.46 -8.64 6.00
CA VAL A 125 -5.58 -7.69 6.69
C VAL A 125 -6.41 -6.73 7.53
N ASN A 126 -6.13 -6.68 8.83
CA ASN A 126 -6.73 -5.68 9.71
C ASN A 126 -5.98 -4.34 9.58
N TRP A 127 -6.56 -3.40 8.88
CA TRP A 127 -5.99 -2.07 8.65
C TRP A 127 -6.26 -1.05 9.76
N SER A 128 -6.94 -1.45 10.85
CA SER A 128 -7.16 -0.56 11.99
C SER A 128 -5.84 -0.06 12.55
N ARG A 129 -5.74 1.24 12.77
CA ARG A 129 -4.55 1.89 13.34
C ARG A 129 -4.18 1.35 14.72
N SER A 130 -5.16 0.87 15.49
CA SER A 130 -4.97 0.28 16.81
C SER A 130 -4.61 -1.22 16.79
N ALA A 131 -4.59 -1.87 15.64
CA ALA A 131 -4.24 -3.28 15.54
C ALA A 131 -2.78 -3.51 15.96
N LYS A 132 -2.56 -4.47 16.87
CA LYS A 132 -1.24 -4.78 17.47
C LYS A 132 -0.15 -5.05 16.45
N GLN A 133 -0.51 -5.62 15.31
CA GLN A 133 0.45 -5.93 14.24
C GLN A 133 1.14 -4.69 13.65
N TRP A 134 0.54 -3.50 13.78
CA TRP A 134 1.11 -2.26 13.27
C TRP A 134 2.01 -1.54 14.27
N TYR A 135 1.98 -1.92 15.55
CA TYR A 135 2.83 -1.32 16.56
C TYR A 135 4.31 -1.50 16.21
N MET A 136 5.05 -0.40 16.18
CA MET A 136 6.46 -0.29 15.78
C MET A 136 6.77 -0.70 14.33
N ARG A 137 5.75 -1.07 13.54
CA ARG A 137 5.87 -1.29 12.08
C ARG A 137 5.43 -0.06 11.29
N ALA A 138 4.21 0.37 11.52
CA ALA A 138 3.55 1.51 10.89
C ALA A 138 3.23 2.62 11.89
N VAL A 139 2.97 2.26 13.14
CA VAL A 139 2.59 3.18 14.23
C VAL A 139 3.64 3.11 15.32
N GLY A 140 4.32 4.24 15.57
CA GLY A 140 5.36 4.35 16.60
C GLY A 140 4.80 4.37 18.03
N LYS A 141 5.71 4.32 19.03
CA LYS A 141 5.37 4.42 20.46
C LYS A 141 4.58 5.69 20.79
N ASN A 142 4.78 6.77 20.04
CA ASN A 142 4.07 8.05 20.19
C ASN A 142 2.73 8.12 19.42
N GLY A 143 2.26 7.03 18.82
CA GLY A 143 1.04 6.97 18.02
C GLY A 143 1.16 7.60 16.62
N ARG A 144 2.33 8.10 16.22
CA ARG A 144 2.54 8.69 14.89
C ARG A 144 2.90 7.62 13.87
N ILE A 145 2.56 7.88 12.61
CA ILE A 145 2.93 7.00 11.49
C ILE A 145 4.45 7.07 11.26
N ILE A 146 5.05 5.89 11.12
CA ILE A 146 6.46 5.73 10.77
C ILE A 146 6.58 5.72 9.25
N THR A 147 7.48 6.55 8.69
CA THR A 147 7.61 6.77 7.23
C THR A 147 8.92 6.27 6.64
N SER A 148 9.70 5.48 7.40
CA SER A 148 10.99 4.95 6.94
C SER A 148 10.84 3.83 5.89
N LYS A 149 11.88 3.61 5.09
CA LYS A 149 11.94 2.45 4.17
C LYS A 149 11.79 1.12 4.90
N ARG A 150 12.33 1.03 6.13
CA ARG A 150 12.17 -0.14 7.00
C ARG A 150 10.70 -0.37 7.37
N ALA A 151 9.95 0.69 7.64
CA ALA A 151 8.51 0.56 7.92
C ALA A 151 7.77 0.01 6.70
N ALA A 152 8.06 0.46 5.49
CA ALA A 152 7.47 -0.09 4.27
C ALA A 152 7.75 -1.60 4.12
N LEU A 153 8.99 -2.04 4.41
CA LEU A 153 9.37 -3.45 4.40
C LEU A 153 8.58 -4.24 5.45
N LEU A 154 8.52 -3.77 6.69
CA LEU A 154 7.82 -4.45 7.79
C LEU A 154 6.31 -4.53 7.57
N ILE A 155 5.69 -3.48 7.01
CA ILE A 155 4.28 -3.49 6.61
C ILE A 155 4.07 -4.53 5.49
N SER A 156 4.93 -4.53 4.48
CA SER A 156 4.85 -5.51 3.38
C SER A 156 4.98 -6.95 3.88
N ASN A 157 5.75 -7.20 4.94
CA ASN A 157 5.88 -8.53 5.54
C ASN A 157 4.56 -9.03 6.14
N VAL A 158 3.80 -8.17 6.81
CA VAL A 158 2.47 -8.50 7.32
C VAL A 158 1.55 -8.86 6.16
N ILE A 159 1.53 -8.05 5.11
CA ILE A 159 0.73 -8.31 3.91
C ILE A 159 1.14 -9.64 3.26
N LYS A 160 2.42 -9.87 3.04
CA LYS A 160 2.95 -11.10 2.45
C LYS A 160 2.50 -12.35 3.21
N LYS A 161 2.52 -12.31 4.54
CA LYS A 161 2.03 -13.43 5.37
C LYS A 161 0.57 -13.74 5.11
N GLU A 162 -0.29 -12.73 5.06
CA GLU A 162 -1.71 -12.92 4.75
C GLU A 162 -1.93 -13.44 3.32
N LEU A 163 -1.12 -13.00 2.37
CA LEU A 163 -1.20 -13.45 0.96
C LEU A 163 -0.52 -14.80 0.71
N GLY A 164 0.09 -15.42 1.73
CA GLY A 164 0.82 -16.69 1.57
C GLY A 164 2.15 -16.56 0.81
N ILE A 165 2.74 -15.37 0.75
CA ILE A 165 4.03 -15.11 0.10
C ILE A 165 5.16 -15.33 1.10
N THR A 166 6.14 -16.16 0.73
CA THR A 166 7.32 -16.44 1.55
C THR A 166 8.18 -15.18 1.71
N LEU A 167 8.61 -14.91 2.94
CA LEU A 167 9.52 -13.81 3.24
C LEU A 167 10.94 -14.18 2.81
N SER A 168 11.69 -13.20 2.30
CA SER A 168 13.13 -13.31 2.05
C SER A 168 13.92 -13.33 3.35
N VAL A 169 15.21 -13.70 3.27
CA VAL A 169 16.12 -13.68 4.43
C VAL A 169 16.22 -12.27 5.04
N GLU A 170 16.33 -11.23 4.21
CA GLU A 170 16.34 -9.83 4.65
C GLU A 170 15.04 -9.47 5.41
N GLU A 171 13.90 -9.88 4.90
CA GLU A 171 12.59 -9.63 5.52
C GLU A 171 12.45 -10.37 6.86
N ILE A 172 12.91 -11.62 6.95
CA ILE A 172 12.94 -12.39 8.19
C ILE A 172 13.84 -11.72 9.23
N ASN A 173 15.04 -11.30 8.82
CA ASN A 173 15.98 -10.61 9.72
C ASN A 173 15.39 -9.29 10.26
N ALA A 174 14.66 -8.55 9.45
CA ALA A 174 13.97 -7.34 9.88
C ALA A 174 12.86 -7.64 10.91
N GLU A 175 12.12 -8.75 10.76
CA GLU A 175 11.13 -9.20 11.73
C GLU A 175 11.77 -9.58 13.07
N GLU A 176 12.90 -10.31 13.05
CA GLU A 176 13.61 -10.69 14.26
C GLU A 176 14.18 -9.47 15.00
N ALA A 177 14.72 -8.49 14.26
CA ALA A 177 15.20 -7.25 14.84
C ALA A 177 14.05 -6.43 15.47
N LEU A 178 12.87 -6.42 14.86
CA LEU A 178 11.69 -5.76 15.42
C LEU A 178 11.22 -6.44 16.71
N LYS A 179 11.17 -7.78 16.75
CA LYS A 179 10.79 -8.53 17.95
C LYS A 179 11.72 -8.23 19.14
N LYS A 180 13.01 -8.08 18.89
CA LYS A 180 13.97 -7.67 19.92
C LYS A 180 13.70 -6.26 20.43
N ALA A 181 13.51 -5.29 19.51
CA ALA A 181 13.26 -3.90 19.86
C ALA A 181 11.93 -3.67 20.61
N ILE A 182 10.96 -4.54 20.47
CA ILE A 182 9.67 -4.46 21.20
C ILE A 182 9.79 -5.01 22.62
N LYS A 183 10.72 -5.97 22.87
CA LYS A 183 10.94 -6.57 24.18
C LYS A 183 11.76 -5.66 25.12
N ASP A 184 12.60 -4.81 24.56
CA ASP A 184 13.41 -3.82 25.29
C ASP A 184 12.59 -2.55 25.57
#